data_ef44fcc3ee9592a161e3c89abb48e055
#
_entry.id   ef44fcc3ee9592a161e3c89abb48e055
#
_cell.length_a   1.000
_cell.length_b   1.000
_cell.length_c   1.000
_cell.angle_alpha   90.00
_cell.angle_beta   90.00
_cell.angle_gamma   90.00
#
_symmetry.space_group_name_H-M   'P 1'
#
loop_
_entity.id
_entity.type
_entity.pdbx_description
1 polymer ?
#
loop_
_entity_poly.entity_id
_entity_poly.type
_entity_poly.pdbx_seq_one_letter_code
_entity_poly.pdbx_strand_id
1 'polypeptide(L)'
;MANFTTANLVKYQAKITQMFQAGELRFRDPAVYNFMRRSTEIMIPSHKEIKNSAKRTTGEVNFFNRSARSLGTGGEIYNHTGAKGDSSVLVPSWTAYDDKFYYSLKQANGSVYSLDDEVMSEMVNVNINFAEGLESAAATYVHSNRSGVNTATREGTFNGTNDVFEVTEDTTNINATGYRGIQITKSTMDTNKWRGVPLTVICDTVAFNKFEAQANQGSGNSTNLSFQYSGIEFIKSVEMDALAVGLTYTNGYWVAVPMGSVATLDWIPVQNRNAIETKVNKYGTIIHPSTGLTLATHEYEARADESGNNSENQDVKFESQLFSYNSFNHSPLTTADETPLQAFAFVP
;
A
#
# COMPACT_ATOMS: atom_id res chain seq x y z
N MET A 1 -34.41 -11.05 -20.48
CA MET A 1 -32.97 -11.21 -20.30
C MET A 1 -32.55 -10.19 -19.26
N ALA A 2 -32.01 -10.62 -18.15
CA ALA A 2 -31.42 -9.71 -17.20
C ALA A 2 -30.15 -9.11 -17.88
N ASN A 3 -30.21 -7.86 -18.29
CA ASN A 3 -29.02 -7.18 -18.77
C ASN A 3 -28.11 -6.97 -17.56
N PHE A 4 -27.08 -7.80 -17.42
CA PHE A 4 -25.99 -7.54 -16.50
C PHE A 4 -25.27 -6.31 -17.02
N THR A 5 -25.53 -5.19 -16.38
CA THR A 5 -24.98 -3.89 -16.73
C THR A 5 -23.97 -3.49 -15.68
N THR A 6 -23.08 -2.57 -16.00
CA THR A 6 -22.18 -1.92 -14.99
C THR A 6 -22.98 -1.46 -13.76
N ALA A 7 -24.26 -1.11 -13.93
CA ALA A 7 -25.17 -0.83 -12.82
C ALA A 7 -25.38 -2.03 -11.88
N ASN A 8 -25.31 -3.25 -12.38
CA ASN A 8 -25.43 -4.45 -11.53
C ASN A 8 -24.16 -4.68 -10.70
N LEU A 9 -22.96 -4.54 -11.27
CA LEU A 9 -21.71 -4.60 -10.48
C LEU A 9 -21.69 -3.54 -9.38
N VAL A 10 -22.13 -2.32 -9.68
CA VAL A 10 -22.26 -1.26 -8.67
C VAL A 10 -23.25 -1.65 -7.56
N LYS A 11 -24.36 -2.30 -7.91
CA LYS A 11 -25.35 -2.80 -6.93
C LYS A 11 -24.75 -3.89 -6.03
N TYR A 12 -24.03 -4.86 -6.60
CA TYR A 12 -23.34 -5.89 -5.84
C TYR A 12 -22.27 -5.30 -4.94
N GLN A 13 -21.48 -4.37 -5.46
CA GLN A 13 -20.48 -3.67 -4.66
C GLN A 13 -21.09 -2.89 -3.49
N ALA A 14 -22.24 -2.23 -3.70
CA ALA A 14 -22.94 -1.54 -2.62
C ALA A 14 -23.40 -2.53 -1.53
N LYS A 15 -23.89 -3.71 -1.91
CA LYS A 15 -24.26 -4.78 -0.97
C LYS A 15 -23.06 -5.31 -0.20
N ILE A 16 -21.93 -5.57 -0.88
CA ILE A 16 -20.67 -5.98 -0.25
C ILE A 16 -20.19 -4.92 0.75
N THR A 17 -20.28 -3.65 0.38
CA THR A 17 -19.91 -2.54 1.27
C THR A 17 -20.81 -2.52 2.53
N GLN A 18 -22.10 -2.74 2.39
CA GLN A 18 -23.01 -2.85 3.52
C GLN A 18 -22.67 -4.04 4.42
N MET A 19 -22.41 -5.22 3.86
CA MET A 19 -22.02 -6.41 4.61
C MET A 19 -20.67 -6.21 5.33
N PHE A 20 -19.72 -5.53 4.69
CA PHE A 20 -18.45 -5.16 5.31
C PHE A 20 -18.66 -4.19 6.48
N GLN A 21 -19.48 -3.16 6.32
CA GLN A 21 -19.79 -2.19 7.38
C GLN A 21 -20.57 -2.85 8.53
N ALA A 22 -21.42 -3.82 8.24
CA ALA A 22 -22.16 -4.59 9.26
C ALA A 22 -21.26 -5.63 9.98
N GLY A 23 -20.04 -5.85 9.52
CA GLY A 23 -19.12 -6.84 10.08
C GLY A 23 -19.44 -8.29 9.68
N GLU A 24 -20.36 -8.50 8.74
CA GLU A 24 -20.69 -9.81 8.19
C GLU A 24 -19.61 -10.35 7.24
N LEU A 25 -18.92 -9.43 6.55
CA LEU A 25 -17.75 -9.70 5.71
C LEU A 25 -16.52 -9.05 6.34
N ARG A 26 -15.44 -9.82 6.42
CA ARG A 26 -14.14 -9.30 6.86
C ARG A 26 -13.11 -9.54 5.77
N PHE A 27 -12.49 -8.49 5.31
CA PHE A 27 -11.29 -8.55 4.49
C PHE A 27 -10.06 -8.45 5.38
N ARG A 28 -8.96 -8.99 4.93
CA ARG A 28 -7.67 -8.69 5.53
C ARG A 28 -7.44 -7.18 5.44
N ASP A 29 -7.09 -6.55 6.56
CA ASP A 29 -6.86 -5.11 6.57
C ASP A 29 -5.59 -4.78 5.79
N PRO A 30 -5.66 -4.02 4.70
CA PRO A 30 -4.50 -3.53 3.96
C PRO A 30 -3.87 -2.33 4.68
N ALA A 31 -3.34 -2.56 5.88
CA ALA A 31 -2.91 -1.52 6.80
C ALA A 31 -1.75 -0.68 6.27
N VAL A 32 -0.74 -1.32 5.62
CA VAL A 32 0.40 -0.63 5.01
C VAL A 32 -0.06 0.18 3.79
N TYR A 33 -0.90 -0.41 2.95
CA TYR A 33 -1.44 0.29 1.79
C TYR A 33 -2.27 1.52 2.21
N ASN A 34 -3.14 1.37 3.21
CA ASN A 34 -3.94 2.48 3.75
C ASN A 34 -3.07 3.57 4.39
N PHE A 35 -1.99 3.19 5.07
CA PHE A 35 -1.00 4.14 5.56
C PHE A 35 -0.36 4.92 4.41
N MET A 36 0.10 4.24 3.35
CA MET A 36 0.69 4.90 2.19
C MET A 36 -0.28 5.86 1.51
N ARG A 37 -1.56 5.53 1.44
CA ARG A 37 -2.60 6.44 0.92
C ARG A 37 -2.75 7.69 1.78
N ARG A 38 -2.77 7.57 3.11
CA ARG A 38 -2.79 8.74 4.01
C ARG A 38 -1.54 9.60 3.85
N SER A 39 -0.39 8.97 3.73
CA SER A 39 0.89 9.63 3.51
C SER A 39 0.95 10.35 2.15
N THR A 40 0.25 9.84 1.13
CA THR A 40 0.19 10.44 -0.20
C THR A 40 -0.37 11.85 -0.18
N GLU A 41 -1.38 12.13 0.63
CA GLU A 41 -1.99 13.46 0.73
C GLU A 41 -0.99 14.53 1.20
N ILE A 42 -0.02 14.11 2.00
CA ILE A 42 1.03 14.98 2.52
C ILE A 42 2.18 15.09 1.52
N MET A 43 2.63 13.96 0.98
CA MET A 43 3.78 13.89 0.09
C MET A 43 3.48 14.49 -1.29
N ILE A 44 2.30 14.21 -1.84
CA ILE A 44 1.90 14.61 -3.20
C ILE A 44 0.53 15.28 -3.17
N PRO A 45 0.46 16.59 -2.85
CA PRO A 45 -0.82 17.32 -2.82
C PRO A 45 -1.61 17.25 -4.14
N SER A 46 -0.90 17.15 -5.27
CA SER A 46 -1.49 17.05 -6.62
C SER A 46 -1.96 15.63 -7.01
N HIS A 47 -1.97 14.65 -6.08
CA HIS A 47 -2.35 13.26 -6.39
C HIS A 47 -3.72 13.12 -7.07
N LYS A 48 -4.69 13.98 -6.73
CA LYS A 48 -6.03 14.00 -7.34
C LYS A 48 -6.01 14.42 -8.81
N GLU A 49 -5.11 15.34 -9.15
CA GLU A 49 -4.92 15.80 -10.54
C GLU A 49 -4.27 14.71 -11.37
N ILE A 50 -3.28 14.02 -10.81
CA ILE A 50 -2.62 12.87 -11.43
C ILE A 50 -3.63 11.74 -11.69
N LYS A 51 -4.45 11.40 -10.71
CA LYS A 51 -5.52 10.39 -10.81
C LYS A 51 -6.47 10.70 -11.98
N ASN A 52 -6.81 11.96 -12.17
CA ASN A 52 -7.76 12.42 -13.17
C ASN A 52 -7.11 12.91 -14.47
N SER A 53 -5.79 12.76 -14.63
CA SER A 53 -5.09 13.17 -15.84
C SER A 53 -5.57 12.38 -17.07
N ALA A 54 -5.54 13.01 -18.25
CA ALA A 54 -5.97 12.38 -19.49
C ALA A 54 -5.03 11.24 -19.91
N LYS A 55 -3.74 11.36 -19.58
CA LYS A 55 -2.71 10.36 -19.90
C LYS A 55 -2.02 9.92 -18.61
N ARG A 56 -1.89 8.61 -18.42
CA ARG A 56 -1.20 8.01 -17.27
C ARG A 56 0.26 8.46 -17.12
N THR A 57 0.93 8.79 -18.20
CA THR A 57 2.36 9.15 -18.25
C THR A 57 2.65 10.62 -17.94
N THR A 58 1.64 11.47 -17.72
CA THR A 58 1.84 12.91 -17.50
C THR A 58 1.94 13.33 -16.04
N GLY A 59 1.91 12.36 -15.12
CA GLY A 59 1.96 12.65 -13.68
C GLY A 59 3.38 12.80 -13.15
N GLU A 60 4.11 13.83 -13.56
CA GLU A 60 5.40 14.15 -12.97
C GLU A 60 5.22 14.99 -11.71
N VAL A 61 5.95 14.64 -10.65
CA VAL A 61 5.95 15.39 -9.39
C VAL A 61 7.36 15.91 -9.13
N ASN A 62 7.49 17.22 -9.02
CA ASN A 62 8.75 17.86 -8.71
C ASN A 62 8.95 17.97 -7.20
N PHE A 63 10.05 17.45 -6.71
CA PHE A 63 10.51 17.63 -5.33
C PHE A 63 11.73 18.55 -5.28
N PHE A 64 11.73 19.47 -4.32
CA PHE A 64 12.93 20.21 -3.99
C PHE A 64 13.79 19.37 -3.06
N ASN A 65 14.97 18.99 -3.51
CA ASN A 65 15.93 18.28 -2.70
C ASN A 65 16.44 19.19 -1.59
N ARG A 66 16.50 18.66 -0.37
CA ARG A 66 17.15 19.34 0.73
C ARG A 66 18.65 19.35 0.49
N SER A 67 19.19 20.47 0.03
CA SER A 67 20.63 20.59 -0.11
C SER A 67 21.31 20.61 1.28
N ALA A 68 22.34 19.79 1.44
CA ALA A 68 23.21 19.84 2.61
C ALA A 68 24.00 21.16 2.56
N ARG A 69 23.47 22.20 3.19
CA ARG A 69 24.17 23.48 3.35
C ARG A 69 24.65 23.61 4.79
N SER A 70 25.89 23.94 4.96
CA SER A 70 26.43 24.37 6.26
C SER A 70 26.20 25.87 6.44
N LEU A 71 25.85 26.24 7.65
CA LEU A 71 25.79 27.66 8.00
C LEU A 71 27.24 28.26 7.95
N GLY A 72 27.43 29.31 7.16
CA GLY A 72 28.71 30.02 7.12
C GLY A 72 28.95 30.71 8.45
N THR A 73 30.12 30.50 9.03
CA THR A 73 30.55 31.17 10.24
C THR A 73 31.73 32.10 9.91
N GLY A 74 31.50 33.36 9.90
CA GLY A 74 32.54 34.39 9.65
C GLY A 74 32.76 34.67 8.17
N GLY A 75 32.60 35.89 7.79
CA GLY A 75 32.73 36.39 6.42
C GLY A 75 31.85 37.61 6.22
N GLU A 76 32.04 38.28 5.12
CA GLU A 76 31.19 39.41 4.76
C GLU A 76 29.77 38.98 4.53
N ILE A 77 28.82 39.59 5.21
CA ILE A 77 27.37 39.30 5.16
C ILE A 77 26.79 39.45 3.74
N TYR A 78 27.49 40.17 2.87
CA TYR A 78 27.09 40.46 1.50
C TYR A 78 27.76 39.57 0.44
N ASN A 79 28.35 38.45 0.83
CA ASN A 79 28.89 37.49 -0.15
C ASN A 79 27.79 36.66 -0.75
N HIS A 80 27.46 36.90 -2.03
CA HIS A 80 26.36 36.29 -2.75
C HIS A 80 26.71 34.96 -3.45
N THR A 81 27.81 34.32 -3.12
CA THR A 81 28.15 32.99 -3.62
C THR A 81 27.30 31.92 -2.92
N GLY A 82 26.06 31.81 -3.29
CA GLY A 82 25.15 30.77 -2.79
C GLY A 82 25.09 29.53 -3.69
N ALA A 83 24.95 28.37 -3.12
CA ALA A 83 24.64 27.16 -3.90
C ALA A 83 23.20 27.20 -4.42
N LYS A 84 23.01 26.86 -5.68
CA LYS A 84 21.69 26.71 -6.29
C LYS A 84 20.97 25.54 -5.63
N GLY A 85 19.66 25.69 -5.37
CA GLY A 85 18.82 24.57 -4.95
C GLY A 85 18.71 23.52 -6.06
N ASP A 86 18.64 22.28 -5.69
CA ASP A 86 18.45 21.17 -6.59
C ASP A 86 17.02 20.63 -6.48
N SER A 87 16.52 20.03 -7.55
CA SER A 87 15.19 19.43 -7.60
C SER A 87 15.24 18.10 -8.34
N SER A 88 14.52 17.13 -7.83
CA SER A 88 14.32 15.84 -8.52
C SER A 88 12.88 15.71 -8.98
N VAL A 89 12.71 14.99 -10.08
CA VAL A 89 11.41 14.68 -10.66
C VAL A 89 11.05 13.24 -10.32
N LEU A 90 9.92 13.04 -9.66
CA LEU A 90 9.36 11.72 -9.49
C LEU A 90 8.52 11.38 -10.72
N VAL A 91 8.88 10.34 -11.43
CA VAL A 91 8.09 9.76 -12.51
C VAL A 91 7.40 8.50 -11.99
N PRO A 92 6.06 8.47 -11.89
CA PRO A 92 5.36 7.29 -11.39
C PRO A 92 5.61 6.05 -12.26
N SER A 93 5.99 4.95 -11.64
CA SER A 93 6.09 3.63 -12.28
C SER A 93 4.77 2.89 -12.08
N TRP A 94 3.97 2.80 -13.13
CA TRP A 94 2.61 2.26 -13.05
C TRP A 94 2.58 0.75 -13.23
N THR A 95 1.99 0.08 -12.26
CA THR A 95 1.66 -1.35 -12.30
C THR A 95 0.15 -1.52 -12.40
N ALA A 96 -0.30 -2.36 -13.31
CA ALA A 96 -1.70 -2.75 -13.40
C ALA A 96 -1.94 -3.94 -12.46
N TYR A 97 -2.90 -3.79 -11.56
CA TYR A 97 -3.46 -4.86 -10.75
C TYR A 97 -4.81 -5.16 -11.30
N ASP A 98 -5.07 -6.40 -11.70
CA ASP A 98 -6.36 -6.79 -12.28
C ASP A 98 -6.78 -8.17 -11.77
N ASP A 99 -8.09 -8.32 -11.67
CA ASP A 99 -8.75 -9.60 -11.42
C ASP A 99 -9.91 -9.77 -12.40
N LYS A 100 -10.12 -11.00 -12.85
CA LYS A 100 -11.07 -11.33 -13.91
C LYS A 100 -11.90 -12.53 -13.51
N PHE A 101 -13.18 -12.45 -13.77
CA PHE A 101 -14.08 -13.60 -13.66
C PHE A 101 -15.05 -13.60 -14.83
N TYR A 102 -15.61 -14.75 -15.11
CA TYR A 102 -16.65 -14.89 -16.09
C TYR A 102 -17.82 -15.65 -15.50
N TYR A 103 -19.00 -15.42 -16.04
CA TYR A 103 -20.19 -16.18 -15.76
C TYR A 103 -20.94 -16.44 -17.05
N SER A 104 -21.67 -17.56 -17.11
CA SER A 104 -22.42 -17.95 -18.29
C SER A 104 -23.87 -18.25 -17.93
N LEU A 105 -24.78 -17.88 -18.83
CA LEU A 105 -26.22 -18.17 -18.64
C LEU A 105 -26.51 -19.65 -18.63
N LYS A 106 -25.76 -20.45 -19.38
CA LYS A 106 -25.92 -21.89 -19.45
C LYS A 106 -25.46 -22.56 -18.15
N GLN A 107 -24.38 -22.12 -17.57
CA GLN A 107 -23.86 -22.59 -16.29
C GLN A 107 -24.84 -22.24 -15.15
N ALA A 108 -25.37 -21.05 -15.15
CA ALA A 108 -26.35 -20.60 -14.16
C ALA A 108 -27.66 -21.45 -14.21
N ASN A 109 -28.10 -21.84 -15.38
CA ASN A 109 -29.29 -22.70 -15.53
C ASN A 109 -29.06 -24.14 -15.04
N GLY A 110 -27.82 -24.59 -14.94
CA GLY A 110 -27.45 -25.92 -14.42
C GLY A 110 -26.99 -25.93 -12.96
N SER A 111 -26.81 -24.75 -12.35
CA SER A 111 -26.33 -24.59 -10.99
C SER A 111 -27.46 -24.62 -9.96
N VAL A 112 -27.13 -25.05 -8.74
CA VAL A 112 -28.01 -24.95 -7.57
C VAL A 112 -28.14 -23.51 -7.08
N TYR A 113 -27.13 -22.69 -7.39
CA TYR A 113 -27.07 -21.26 -7.02
C TYR A 113 -27.66 -20.38 -8.11
N SER A 114 -28.25 -19.26 -7.72
CA SER A 114 -28.68 -18.26 -8.68
C SER A 114 -27.47 -17.56 -9.31
N LEU A 115 -27.65 -17.04 -10.52
CA LEU A 115 -26.60 -16.25 -11.17
C LEU A 115 -26.15 -15.05 -10.32
N ASP A 116 -27.10 -14.45 -9.58
CA ASP A 116 -26.82 -13.34 -8.66
C ASP A 116 -25.89 -13.77 -7.51
N ASP A 117 -26.05 -15.00 -7.00
CA ASP A 117 -25.18 -15.53 -5.93
C ASP A 117 -23.78 -15.84 -6.45
N GLU A 118 -23.65 -16.37 -7.67
CA GLU A 118 -22.35 -16.60 -8.31
C GLU A 118 -21.59 -15.30 -8.52
N VAL A 119 -22.23 -14.29 -9.13
CA VAL A 119 -21.60 -12.98 -9.35
C VAL A 119 -21.24 -12.31 -8.03
N MET A 120 -22.10 -12.42 -7.01
CA MET A 120 -21.83 -11.88 -5.68
C MET A 120 -20.60 -12.54 -5.05
N SER A 121 -20.48 -13.87 -5.15
CA SER A 121 -19.34 -14.61 -4.63
C SER A 121 -18.03 -14.21 -5.32
N GLU A 122 -18.04 -14.10 -6.65
CA GLU A 122 -16.87 -13.67 -7.40
C GLU A 122 -16.47 -12.22 -7.08
N MET A 123 -17.44 -11.33 -6.90
CA MET A 123 -17.17 -9.95 -6.49
C MET A 123 -16.55 -9.87 -5.08
N VAL A 124 -16.94 -10.76 -4.16
CA VAL A 124 -16.31 -10.88 -2.84
C VAL A 124 -14.86 -11.33 -2.99
N ASN A 125 -14.60 -12.38 -3.80
CA ASN A 125 -13.25 -12.87 -4.07
C ASN A 125 -12.35 -11.78 -4.66
N VAL A 126 -12.84 -11.01 -5.63
CA VAL A 126 -12.12 -9.89 -6.22
C VAL A 126 -11.74 -8.85 -5.17
N ASN A 127 -12.67 -8.49 -4.27
CA ASN A 127 -12.36 -7.53 -3.21
C ASN A 127 -11.31 -8.07 -2.23
N ILE A 128 -11.34 -9.36 -1.90
CA ILE A 128 -10.31 -10.01 -1.07
C ILE A 128 -8.95 -9.95 -1.78
N ASN A 129 -8.90 -10.36 -3.04
CA ASN A 129 -7.67 -10.41 -3.83
C ASN A 129 -7.03 -9.02 -3.97
N PHE A 130 -7.84 -7.97 -4.17
CA PHE A 130 -7.31 -6.59 -4.21
C PHE A 130 -6.78 -6.13 -2.86
N ALA A 131 -7.46 -6.43 -1.75
CA ALA A 131 -6.98 -6.06 -0.43
C ALA A 131 -5.62 -6.72 -0.12
N GLU A 132 -5.51 -8.03 -0.37
CA GLU A 132 -4.29 -8.80 -0.11
C GLU A 132 -3.15 -8.44 -1.08
N GLY A 133 -3.46 -8.32 -2.37
CA GLY A 133 -2.45 -8.00 -3.39
C GLY A 133 -1.86 -6.60 -3.23
N LEU A 134 -2.67 -5.61 -2.89
CA LEU A 134 -2.20 -4.25 -2.65
C LEU A 134 -1.42 -4.14 -1.33
N GLU A 135 -1.82 -4.88 -0.29
CA GLU A 135 -1.07 -4.94 0.97
C GLU A 135 0.31 -5.56 0.76
N SER A 136 0.36 -6.70 0.05
CA SER A 136 1.62 -7.38 -0.29
C SER A 136 2.55 -6.49 -1.11
N ALA A 137 2.00 -5.80 -2.11
CA ALA A 137 2.77 -4.87 -2.93
C ALA A 137 3.31 -3.67 -2.14
N ALA A 138 2.50 -3.09 -1.25
CA ALA A 138 2.88 -1.98 -0.39
C ALA A 138 3.98 -2.38 0.61
N ALA A 139 3.81 -3.52 1.29
CA ALA A 139 4.80 -4.06 2.23
C ALA A 139 6.12 -4.38 1.53
N THR A 140 6.06 -5.04 0.37
CA THR A 140 7.24 -5.34 -0.45
C THR A 140 7.95 -4.07 -0.90
N TYR A 141 7.20 -3.04 -1.30
CA TYR A 141 7.77 -1.75 -1.69
C TYR A 141 8.53 -1.10 -0.54
N VAL A 142 7.93 -1.01 0.65
CA VAL A 142 8.55 -0.44 1.85
C VAL A 142 9.81 -1.22 2.23
N HIS A 143 9.73 -2.54 2.22
CA HIS A 143 10.87 -3.43 2.52
C HIS A 143 12.02 -3.26 1.52
N SER A 144 11.73 -3.24 0.21
CA SER A 144 12.74 -3.21 -0.84
C SER A 144 13.44 -1.86 -0.98
N ASN A 145 12.79 -0.78 -0.53
CA ASN A 145 13.32 0.58 -0.58
C ASN A 145 13.88 1.05 0.78
N ARG A 146 14.23 0.14 1.68
CA ARG A 146 14.92 0.49 2.91
C ARG A 146 16.31 1.07 2.61
N SER A 147 16.74 2.03 3.42
CA SER A 147 17.99 2.75 3.17
C SER A 147 19.22 1.95 3.59
N GLY A 148 20.14 1.73 2.65
CA GLY A 148 21.48 1.22 2.92
C GLY A 148 22.52 2.30 3.16
N VAL A 149 22.17 3.57 3.00
CA VAL A 149 23.13 4.70 3.02
C VAL A 149 23.19 5.37 4.39
N ASN A 150 22.06 5.48 5.09
CA ASN A 150 22.00 6.12 6.41
C ASN A 150 22.37 5.13 7.52
N THR A 151 23.66 4.85 7.66
CA THR A 151 24.18 3.81 8.58
C THR A 151 24.48 4.33 9.98
N ALA A 152 24.32 5.64 10.22
CA ALA A 152 24.66 6.24 11.51
C ALA A 152 23.66 5.82 12.60
N THR A 153 24.15 5.18 13.65
CA THR A 153 23.38 4.84 14.84
C THR A 153 24.23 5.11 16.09
N ARG A 154 23.56 5.41 17.20
CA ARG A 154 24.22 5.57 18.51
C ARG A 154 24.25 4.24 19.27
N GLU A 155 23.28 3.40 19.02
CA GLU A 155 23.09 2.10 19.67
C GLU A 155 22.68 1.09 18.61
N GLY A 156 23.08 -0.17 18.80
CA GLY A 156 22.85 -1.23 17.82
C GLY A 156 23.96 -1.28 16.77
N THR A 157 23.83 -2.18 15.83
CA THR A 157 24.80 -2.41 14.75
C THR A 157 24.07 -2.34 13.41
N PHE A 158 24.66 -1.65 12.43
CA PHE A 158 24.13 -1.66 11.09
C PHE A 158 24.68 -2.86 10.30
N ASN A 159 23.79 -3.73 9.83
CA ASN A 159 24.11 -4.84 8.95
C ASN A 159 24.00 -4.40 7.49
N GLY A 160 25.13 -4.08 6.87
CA GLY A 160 25.18 -3.60 5.49
C GLY A 160 24.90 -4.67 4.42
N THR A 161 24.76 -5.95 4.78
CA THR A 161 24.34 -6.99 3.85
C THR A 161 22.82 -6.97 3.67
N ASN A 162 22.12 -6.69 4.76
CA ASN A 162 20.66 -6.69 4.79
C ASN A 162 20.05 -5.29 4.82
N ASP A 163 20.86 -4.22 4.93
CA ASP A 163 20.43 -2.83 5.14
C ASP A 163 19.48 -2.68 6.34
N VAL A 164 19.87 -3.27 7.48
CA VAL A 164 19.04 -3.36 8.68
C VAL A 164 19.87 -2.98 9.92
N PHE A 165 19.27 -2.17 10.81
CA PHE A 165 19.83 -1.92 12.13
C PHE A 165 19.47 -3.08 13.08
N GLU A 166 20.46 -3.77 13.57
CA GLU A 166 20.30 -4.89 14.49
C GLU A 166 20.27 -4.38 15.93
N VAL A 167 19.23 -4.78 16.65
CA VAL A 167 18.96 -4.43 18.05
C VAL A 167 19.05 -5.69 18.88
N THR A 168 20.06 -5.80 19.73
CA THR A 168 20.23 -6.95 20.62
C THR A 168 19.10 -6.99 21.65
N GLU A 169 18.47 -8.15 21.77
CA GLU A 169 17.44 -8.40 22.77
C GLU A 169 17.99 -8.40 24.18
N ASP A 170 17.21 -7.93 25.13
CA ASP A 170 17.48 -8.12 26.55
C ASP A 170 16.91 -9.48 26.97
N THR A 171 17.76 -10.49 26.99
CA THR A 171 17.37 -11.86 27.40
C THR A 171 17.01 -11.95 28.87
N THR A 172 17.40 -10.98 29.69
CA THR A 172 17.12 -10.96 31.13
C THR A 172 15.74 -10.33 31.42
N ASN A 173 15.31 -9.41 30.56
CA ASN A 173 14.03 -8.73 30.71
C ASN A 173 13.34 -8.54 29.34
N ILE A 174 12.56 -9.54 28.96
CA ILE A 174 11.82 -9.54 27.68
C ILE A 174 10.92 -8.32 27.53
N ASN A 175 10.38 -7.78 28.62
CA ASN A 175 9.56 -6.56 28.58
C ASN A 175 10.38 -5.32 28.24
N ALA A 176 11.69 -5.31 28.49
CA ALA A 176 12.57 -4.19 28.13
C ALA A 176 12.93 -4.16 26.63
N THR A 177 12.83 -5.32 25.95
CA THR A 177 13.17 -5.44 24.52
C THR A 177 12.35 -4.49 23.66
N GLY A 178 11.02 -4.47 23.83
CA GLY A 178 10.15 -3.57 23.08
C GLY A 178 10.49 -2.08 23.31
N TYR A 179 10.74 -1.68 24.56
CA TYR A 179 11.13 -0.32 24.91
C TYR A 179 12.46 0.06 24.26
N ARG A 180 13.45 -0.82 24.32
CA ARG A 180 14.76 -0.61 23.69
C ARG A 180 14.64 -0.46 22.17
N GLY A 181 13.85 -1.28 21.51
CA GLY A 181 13.56 -1.15 20.08
C GLY A 181 12.99 0.22 19.73
N ILE A 182 12.03 0.73 20.51
CA ILE A 182 11.45 2.06 20.32
C ILE A 182 12.49 3.16 20.51
N GLN A 183 13.33 3.09 21.54
CA GLN A 183 14.37 4.07 21.81
C GLN A 183 15.42 4.10 20.69
N ILE A 184 15.88 2.94 20.25
CA ILE A 184 16.86 2.84 19.16
C ILE A 184 16.27 3.36 17.86
N THR A 185 15.04 3.01 17.53
CA THR A 185 14.35 3.54 16.35
C THR A 185 14.33 5.07 16.38
N LYS A 186 13.90 5.68 17.49
CA LYS A 186 13.89 7.15 17.63
C LYS A 186 15.29 7.76 17.51
N SER A 187 16.26 7.24 18.26
CA SER A 187 17.61 7.80 18.27
C SER A 187 18.28 7.68 16.91
N THR A 188 18.05 6.58 16.19
CA THR A 188 18.58 6.37 14.85
C THR A 188 17.90 7.31 13.84
N MET A 189 16.59 7.45 13.89
CA MET A 189 15.86 8.40 13.04
C MET A 189 16.28 9.84 13.32
N ASP A 190 16.46 10.24 14.59
CA ASP A 190 16.95 11.55 14.96
C ASP A 190 18.37 11.80 14.45
N THR A 191 19.26 10.82 14.55
CA THR A 191 20.65 10.89 14.06
C THR A 191 20.67 11.06 12.54
N ASN A 192 19.75 10.42 11.84
CA ASN A 192 19.58 10.51 10.38
C ASN A 192 18.67 11.68 9.95
N LYS A 193 18.54 12.71 10.78
CA LYS A 193 17.89 14.01 10.48
C LYS A 193 16.36 13.99 10.37
N TRP A 194 15.69 12.96 10.89
CA TRP A 194 14.22 12.86 10.91
C TRP A 194 13.60 13.29 12.25
N ARG A 195 14.32 14.12 13.00
CA ARG A 195 13.86 14.61 14.29
C ARG A 195 12.59 15.44 14.18
N GLY A 196 11.63 15.13 15.05
CA GLY A 196 10.38 15.88 15.15
C GLY A 196 9.37 15.61 14.04
N VAL A 197 9.65 14.66 13.14
CA VAL A 197 8.67 14.18 12.15
C VAL A 197 7.86 13.04 12.76
N PRO A 198 6.53 13.03 12.62
CA PRO A 198 5.72 11.87 13.04
C PRO A 198 6.20 10.60 12.34
N LEU A 199 6.43 9.56 13.12
CA LEU A 199 6.90 8.26 12.62
C LEU A 199 5.78 7.24 12.65
N THR A 200 5.73 6.43 11.62
CA THR A 200 4.96 5.19 11.59
C THR A 200 5.93 4.03 11.49
N VAL A 201 5.72 3.01 12.28
CA VAL A 201 6.54 1.79 12.29
C VAL A 201 5.68 0.64 11.79
N ILE A 202 6.10 0.06 10.68
CA ILE A 202 5.46 -1.09 10.05
C ILE A 202 6.19 -2.33 10.54
N CYS A 203 5.49 -3.21 11.25
CA CYS A 203 6.07 -4.34 11.97
C CYS A 203 5.61 -5.68 11.41
N ASP A 204 6.46 -6.67 11.52
CA ASP A 204 6.04 -8.06 11.52
C ASP A 204 5.24 -8.41 12.79
N THR A 205 4.64 -9.57 12.84
CA THR A 205 3.82 -10.01 13.98
C THR A 205 4.63 -10.10 15.28
N VAL A 206 5.89 -10.52 15.21
CA VAL A 206 6.74 -10.71 16.40
C VAL A 206 7.16 -9.38 17.01
N ALA A 207 7.64 -8.44 16.20
CA ALA A 207 8.01 -7.11 16.68
C ALA A 207 6.81 -6.36 17.21
N PHE A 208 5.66 -6.43 16.48
CA PHE A 208 4.43 -5.78 16.91
C PHE A 208 3.99 -6.23 18.32
N ASN A 209 3.99 -7.54 18.57
CA ASN A 209 3.62 -8.09 19.87
C ASN A 209 4.56 -7.60 20.99
N LYS A 210 5.87 -7.47 20.72
CA LYS A 210 6.83 -6.94 21.69
C LYS A 210 6.59 -5.47 22.00
N PHE A 211 6.27 -4.66 20.99
CA PHE A 211 5.93 -3.24 21.17
C PHE A 211 4.58 -3.06 21.86
N GLU A 212 3.57 -3.86 21.51
CA GLU A 212 2.26 -3.83 22.13
C GLU A 212 2.31 -4.22 23.61
N ALA A 213 3.06 -5.27 23.95
CA ALA A 213 3.26 -5.67 25.32
C ALA A 213 3.90 -4.56 26.17
N GLN A 214 4.83 -3.80 25.60
CA GLN A 214 5.42 -2.62 26.26
C GLN A 214 4.41 -1.48 26.41
N ALA A 215 3.59 -1.22 25.42
CA ALA A 215 2.62 -0.14 25.44
C ALA A 215 1.49 -0.39 26.43
N ASN A 216 1.03 -1.62 26.52
CA ASN A 216 -0.18 -1.99 27.31
C ASN A 216 0.11 -2.51 28.71
N GLN A 217 1.36 -2.78 29.06
CA GLN A 217 1.81 -3.25 30.39
C GLN A 217 0.84 -4.25 31.08
N GLY A 218 0.34 -5.25 30.33
CA GLY A 218 -0.45 -6.34 30.88
C GLY A 218 -1.90 -6.49 30.43
N SER A 219 -2.41 -5.65 29.53
CA SER A 219 -3.72 -5.89 28.92
C SER A 219 -3.64 -5.86 27.39
N GLY A 220 -2.98 -6.88 26.82
CA GLY A 220 -2.93 -7.06 25.38
C GLY A 220 -4.31 -7.34 24.79
N ASN A 221 -4.71 -6.58 23.78
CA ASN A 221 -5.89 -6.86 22.96
C ASN A 221 -5.44 -7.51 21.65
N SER A 222 -5.64 -8.80 21.53
CA SER A 222 -5.20 -9.59 20.37
C SER A 222 -5.84 -9.19 19.03
N THR A 223 -6.82 -8.29 19.07
CA THR A 223 -7.50 -7.78 17.86
C THR A 223 -6.94 -6.45 17.36
N ASN A 224 -6.00 -5.83 18.07
CA ASN A 224 -5.40 -4.59 17.60
C ASN A 224 -4.49 -4.84 16.39
N LEU A 225 -4.72 -4.09 15.32
CA LEU A 225 -3.88 -4.06 14.13
C LEU A 225 -2.92 -2.86 14.11
N SER A 226 -3.20 -1.85 14.94
CA SER A 226 -2.36 -0.67 15.11
C SER A 226 -2.54 -0.06 16.49
N PHE A 227 -1.51 0.60 16.98
CA PHE A 227 -1.54 1.40 18.22
C PHE A 227 -0.55 2.55 18.15
N GLN A 228 -0.70 3.53 19.04
CA GLN A 228 0.24 4.64 19.20
C GLN A 228 0.93 4.57 20.55
N TYR A 229 2.24 4.71 20.57
CA TYR A 229 3.03 4.80 21.78
C TYR A 229 4.21 5.76 21.60
N SER A 230 4.37 6.66 22.55
CA SER A 230 5.48 7.63 22.54
C SER A 230 5.57 8.47 21.25
N GLY A 231 4.42 8.77 20.61
CA GLY A 231 4.35 9.56 19.39
C GLY A 231 4.69 8.79 18.10
N ILE A 232 4.75 7.47 18.18
CA ILE A 232 4.91 6.57 17.03
C ILE A 232 3.61 5.80 16.82
N GLU A 233 3.13 5.73 15.59
CA GLU A 233 2.08 4.81 15.17
C GLU A 233 2.71 3.46 14.79
N PHE A 234 2.21 2.37 15.35
CA PHE A 234 2.65 1.01 15.04
C PHE A 234 1.58 0.30 14.22
N ILE A 235 1.97 -0.28 13.11
CA ILE A 235 1.10 -1.01 12.19
C ILE A 235 1.62 -2.43 12.04
N LYS A 236 0.75 -3.42 12.23
CA LYS A 236 1.06 -4.82 11.99
C LYS A 236 0.71 -5.19 10.56
N SER A 237 1.65 -5.84 9.86
CA SER A 237 1.40 -6.46 8.57
C SER A 237 1.95 -7.88 8.55
N VAL A 238 1.10 -8.85 8.23
CA VAL A 238 1.49 -10.26 8.11
C VAL A 238 2.41 -10.47 6.89
N GLU A 239 2.34 -9.60 5.89
CA GLU A 239 3.26 -9.65 4.75
C GLU A 239 4.71 -9.41 5.18
N MET A 240 4.91 -8.60 6.23
CA MET A 240 6.24 -8.36 6.80
C MET A 240 6.85 -9.62 7.44
N ASP A 241 6.03 -10.59 7.89
CA ASP A 241 6.53 -11.85 8.46
C ASP A 241 7.33 -12.65 7.42
N ALA A 242 6.80 -12.78 6.19
CA ALA A 242 7.49 -13.49 5.11
C ALA A 242 8.77 -12.76 4.67
N LEU A 243 8.74 -11.43 4.65
CA LEU A 243 9.89 -10.59 4.28
C LEU A 243 11.00 -10.67 5.35
N ALA A 244 10.63 -10.70 6.64
CA ALA A 244 11.56 -10.88 7.75
C ALA A 244 12.28 -12.23 7.68
N VAL A 245 11.53 -13.31 7.42
CA VAL A 245 12.09 -14.67 7.26
C VAL A 245 13.05 -14.71 6.07
N GLY A 246 12.74 -14.03 4.97
CA GLY A 246 13.63 -13.92 3.81
C GLY A 246 14.98 -13.27 4.12
N LEU A 247 15.05 -12.40 5.15
CA LEU A 247 16.30 -11.82 5.68
C LEU A 247 16.89 -12.59 6.87
N THR A 248 16.31 -13.73 7.25
CA THR A 248 16.71 -14.55 8.42
C THR A 248 16.45 -13.90 9.79
N TYR A 249 15.61 -12.87 9.87
CA TYR A 249 15.19 -12.27 11.13
C TYR A 249 13.91 -12.93 11.65
N THR A 250 14.01 -13.71 12.71
CA THR A 250 12.90 -14.45 13.33
C THR A 250 12.42 -13.83 14.65
N ASN A 251 13.19 -12.91 15.20
CA ASN A 251 12.93 -12.32 16.52
C ASN A 251 12.16 -10.99 16.44
N GLY A 252 11.80 -10.57 15.25
CA GLY A 252 11.03 -9.36 14.99
C GLY A 252 11.75 -8.41 14.04
N TYR A 253 11.01 -7.92 13.06
CA TYR A 253 11.49 -7.03 12.02
C TYR A 253 10.50 -5.87 11.84
N TRP A 254 11.01 -4.66 11.66
CA TRP A 254 10.17 -3.48 11.40
C TRP A 254 10.87 -2.45 10.54
N VAL A 255 10.07 -1.61 9.87
CA VAL A 255 10.56 -0.48 9.10
C VAL A 255 9.95 0.80 9.65
N ALA A 256 10.78 1.75 9.99
CA ALA A 256 10.37 3.08 10.41
C ALA A 256 10.20 3.99 9.20
N VAL A 257 9.03 4.60 9.09
CA VAL A 257 8.61 5.42 7.94
C VAL A 257 8.17 6.79 8.46
N PRO A 258 8.87 7.87 8.12
CA PRO A 258 8.39 9.21 8.41
C PRO A 258 7.10 9.51 7.65
N MET A 259 6.12 10.12 8.30
CA MET A 259 4.87 10.52 7.65
C MET A 259 5.14 11.50 6.49
N GLY A 260 4.51 11.28 5.35
CA GLY A 260 4.73 12.09 4.14
C GLY A 260 5.98 11.71 3.35
N SER A 261 6.62 10.57 3.65
CA SER A 261 7.80 10.10 2.92
C SER A 261 7.52 8.99 1.91
N VAL A 262 6.36 8.38 1.98
CA VAL A 262 5.89 7.35 1.03
C VAL A 262 4.55 7.76 0.45
N ALA A 263 4.28 7.32 -0.75
CA ALA A 263 3.03 7.59 -1.45
C ALA A 263 2.59 6.43 -2.33
N THR A 264 1.29 6.28 -2.51
CA THR A 264 0.71 5.44 -3.55
C THR A 264 -0.17 6.30 -4.43
N LEU A 265 0.09 6.30 -5.72
CA LEU A 265 -0.72 6.99 -6.72
C LEU A 265 -1.62 5.98 -7.41
N ASP A 266 -2.84 6.36 -7.70
CA ASP A 266 -3.79 5.60 -8.48
C ASP A 266 -4.22 6.38 -9.73
N TRP A 267 -4.48 5.67 -10.83
CA TRP A 267 -4.97 6.25 -12.07
C TRP A 267 -6.09 5.41 -12.67
N ILE A 268 -7.10 6.09 -13.20
CA ILE A 268 -8.27 5.46 -13.79
C ILE A 268 -8.40 5.91 -15.25
N PRO A 269 -8.58 4.98 -16.20
CA PRO A 269 -8.78 5.31 -17.61
C PRO A 269 -9.96 6.25 -17.83
N VAL A 270 -9.84 7.15 -18.81
CA VAL A 270 -10.88 8.13 -19.15
C VAL A 270 -12.20 7.44 -19.50
N GLN A 271 -12.13 6.32 -20.21
CA GLN A 271 -13.33 5.55 -20.60
C GLN A 271 -14.12 5.05 -19.38
N ASN A 272 -13.43 4.63 -18.31
CA ASN A 272 -14.06 4.20 -17.07
C ASN A 272 -14.66 5.36 -16.29
N ARG A 273 -13.94 6.49 -16.22
CA ARG A 273 -14.44 7.71 -15.56
C ARG A 273 -15.71 8.25 -16.21
N ASN A 274 -15.80 8.12 -17.53
CA ASN A 274 -16.94 8.60 -18.31
C ASN A 274 -18.04 7.53 -18.47
N ALA A 275 -17.87 6.35 -17.85
CA ALA A 275 -18.81 5.23 -17.93
C ALA A 275 -19.25 4.95 -19.38
N ILE A 276 -18.29 4.85 -20.31
CA ILE A 276 -18.56 4.64 -21.71
C ILE A 276 -19.20 3.25 -21.89
N GLU A 277 -20.30 3.21 -22.63
CA GLU A 277 -21.01 1.99 -22.97
C GLU A 277 -21.10 1.86 -24.49
N THR A 278 -20.77 0.67 -24.97
CA THR A 278 -20.96 0.24 -26.36
C THR A 278 -21.86 -0.98 -26.38
N LYS A 279 -22.17 -1.51 -27.57
CA LYS A 279 -23.05 -2.68 -27.70
C LYS A 279 -22.55 -3.91 -26.93
N VAL A 280 -21.22 -4.10 -26.82
CA VAL A 280 -20.58 -5.29 -26.23
C VAL A 280 -19.63 -4.97 -25.06
N ASN A 281 -19.20 -3.71 -24.91
CA ASN A 281 -18.27 -3.31 -23.85
C ASN A 281 -18.93 -2.27 -22.96
N LYS A 282 -18.81 -2.45 -21.65
CA LYS A 282 -19.26 -1.50 -20.63
C LYS A 282 -18.12 -1.17 -19.71
N TYR A 283 -17.89 0.10 -19.49
CA TYR A 283 -16.85 0.64 -18.63
C TYR A 283 -17.48 1.38 -17.46
N GLY A 284 -16.93 1.22 -16.29
CA GLY A 284 -17.42 1.90 -15.10
C GLY A 284 -16.37 1.93 -14.01
N THR A 285 -16.80 2.33 -12.82
CA THR A 285 -15.95 2.37 -11.62
C THR A 285 -16.74 1.90 -10.42
N ILE A 286 -16.06 1.23 -9.50
CA ILE A 286 -16.56 0.87 -8.17
C ILE A 286 -15.54 1.28 -7.11
N ILE A 287 -15.98 1.36 -5.86
CA ILE A 287 -15.11 1.71 -4.73
C ILE A 287 -14.88 0.45 -3.88
N HIS A 288 -13.62 0.13 -3.67
CA HIS A 288 -13.23 -0.96 -2.79
C HIS A 288 -13.54 -0.61 -1.31
N PRO A 289 -14.25 -1.46 -0.54
CA PRO A 289 -14.80 -1.07 0.77
C PRO A 289 -13.75 -0.87 1.86
N SER A 290 -12.65 -1.63 1.87
CA SER A 290 -11.63 -1.52 2.92
C SER A 290 -10.52 -0.52 2.59
N THR A 291 -10.18 -0.34 1.31
CA THR A 291 -9.12 0.59 0.89
C THR A 291 -9.65 1.96 0.46
N GLY A 292 -10.95 2.05 0.12
CA GLY A 292 -11.51 3.24 -0.53
C GLY A 292 -10.91 3.52 -1.92
N LEU A 293 -10.16 2.56 -2.48
CA LEU A 293 -9.61 2.68 -3.84
C LEU A 293 -10.73 2.61 -4.86
N THR A 294 -10.65 3.45 -5.88
CA THR A 294 -11.54 3.34 -7.03
C THR A 294 -10.96 2.31 -7.99
N LEU A 295 -11.72 1.25 -8.23
CA LEU A 295 -11.41 0.21 -9.22
C LEU A 295 -12.13 0.53 -10.53
N ALA A 296 -11.45 0.39 -11.64
CA ALA A 296 -12.04 0.44 -12.96
C ALA A 296 -12.69 -0.91 -13.28
N THR A 297 -13.88 -0.90 -13.87
CA THR A 297 -14.60 -2.11 -14.30
C THR A 297 -14.71 -2.15 -15.80
N HIS A 298 -14.52 -3.32 -16.37
CA HIS A 298 -14.79 -3.59 -17.76
C HIS A 298 -15.61 -4.88 -17.86
N GLU A 299 -16.78 -4.78 -18.43
CA GLU A 299 -17.64 -5.93 -18.74
C GLU A 299 -17.69 -6.10 -20.25
N TYR A 300 -17.55 -7.34 -20.68
CA TYR A 300 -17.58 -7.74 -22.07
C TYR A 300 -18.53 -8.90 -22.27
N GLU A 301 -19.49 -8.74 -23.19
CA GLU A 301 -20.38 -9.82 -23.61
C GLU A 301 -19.71 -10.61 -24.73
N ALA A 302 -19.21 -11.81 -24.38
CA ALA A 302 -18.66 -12.76 -25.32
C ALA A 302 -19.75 -13.75 -25.73
N ARG A 303 -19.91 -13.97 -27.01
CA ARG A 303 -20.75 -15.07 -27.51
C ARG A 303 -19.86 -16.30 -27.64
N ALA A 304 -20.25 -17.40 -27.00
CA ALA A 304 -19.40 -18.58 -26.84
C ALA A 304 -19.10 -19.35 -28.13
N ASP A 305 -19.68 -18.96 -29.26
CA ASP A 305 -19.38 -19.61 -30.52
C ASP A 305 -18.99 -18.64 -31.62
N GLU A 306 -17.70 -18.35 -31.69
CA GLU A 306 -17.08 -17.71 -32.86
C GLU A 306 -16.92 -18.70 -34.02
N SER A 307 -17.14 -20.01 -33.80
CA SER A 307 -16.94 -21.04 -34.82
C SER A 307 -18.15 -21.23 -35.76
N GLY A 308 -19.24 -20.51 -35.53
CA GLY A 308 -20.35 -20.39 -36.48
C GLY A 308 -21.22 -21.65 -36.67
N ASN A 309 -21.07 -22.67 -35.84
CA ASN A 309 -21.63 -23.97 -36.15
C ASN A 309 -22.88 -24.42 -35.39
N ASN A 310 -23.45 -23.63 -34.48
CA ASN A 310 -24.77 -23.96 -33.95
C ASN A 310 -25.46 -22.82 -33.22
N SER A 311 -26.45 -22.24 -33.81
CA SER A 311 -27.33 -21.21 -33.21
C SER A 311 -28.17 -21.72 -32.03
N GLU A 312 -28.30 -23.03 -31.85
CA GLU A 312 -29.14 -23.62 -30.80
C GLU A 312 -28.43 -23.84 -29.44
N ASN A 313 -27.07 -23.78 -29.42
CA ASN A 313 -26.26 -24.00 -28.22
C ASN A 313 -25.38 -22.82 -27.85
N GLN A 314 -25.72 -21.63 -28.29
CA GLN A 314 -24.94 -20.44 -27.96
C GLN A 314 -25.10 -20.09 -26.46
N ASP A 315 -24.03 -20.29 -25.72
CA ASP A 315 -23.91 -19.76 -24.36
C ASP A 315 -23.47 -18.31 -24.40
N VAL A 316 -24.17 -17.46 -23.69
CA VAL A 316 -23.76 -16.06 -23.54
C VAL A 316 -22.86 -15.98 -22.30
N LYS A 317 -21.61 -15.70 -22.53
CA LYS A 317 -20.62 -15.45 -21.48
C LYS A 317 -20.50 -13.95 -21.25
N PHE A 318 -20.45 -13.59 -19.99
CA PHE A 318 -20.08 -12.24 -19.55
C PHE A 318 -18.73 -12.33 -18.87
N GLU A 319 -17.75 -11.61 -19.40
CA GLU A 319 -16.44 -11.49 -18.81
C GLU A 319 -16.35 -10.15 -18.09
N SER A 320 -16.00 -10.19 -16.82
CA SER A 320 -15.84 -9.01 -15.98
C SER A 320 -14.37 -8.89 -15.54
N GLN A 321 -13.82 -7.74 -15.76
CA GLN A 321 -12.47 -7.38 -15.29
C GLN A 321 -12.57 -6.18 -14.38
N LEU A 322 -11.96 -6.30 -13.21
CA LEU A 322 -11.73 -5.19 -12.31
C LEU A 322 -10.24 -4.90 -12.28
N PHE A 323 -9.86 -3.64 -12.36
CA PHE A 323 -8.45 -3.29 -12.38
C PHE A 323 -8.18 -1.90 -11.78
N SER A 324 -6.92 -1.71 -11.39
CA SER A 324 -6.41 -0.43 -10.93
C SER A 324 -4.96 -0.28 -11.38
N TYR A 325 -4.58 0.93 -11.78
CA TYR A 325 -3.19 1.27 -11.98
C TYR A 325 -2.67 1.95 -10.72
N ASN A 326 -1.67 1.36 -10.10
CA ASN A 326 -1.03 1.92 -8.91
C ASN A 326 0.45 2.16 -9.16
N SER A 327 1.00 3.17 -8.52
CA SER A 327 2.42 3.44 -8.46
C SER A 327 2.82 3.73 -7.02
N PHE A 328 3.77 2.97 -6.50
CA PHE A 328 4.34 3.19 -5.19
C PHE A 328 5.59 4.06 -5.31
N ASN A 329 5.73 5.02 -4.40
CA ASN A 329 6.77 6.02 -4.48
C ASN A 329 7.28 6.37 -3.08
N HIS A 330 8.52 6.85 -2.98
CA HIS A 330 9.07 7.42 -1.76
C HIS A 330 9.73 8.76 -2.06
N SER A 331 9.82 9.61 -1.06
CA SER A 331 10.46 10.90 -1.17
C SER A 331 11.98 10.73 -1.20
N PRO A 332 12.68 11.29 -2.18
CA PRO A 332 14.13 11.38 -2.13
C PRO A 332 14.53 12.33 -1.00
N LEU A 333 15.61 11.98 -0.29
CA LEU A 333 16.21 12.87 0.71
C LEU A 333 17.13 13.92 0.07
N THR A 334 18.28 14.12 0.66
CA THR A 334 19.27 15.14 0.26
C THR A 334 20.10 14.75 -0.94
N THR A 335 20.16 13.46 -1.26
CA THR A 335 20.85 12.92 -2.44
C THR A 335 19.92 11.99 -3.19
N ALA A 336 20.15 11.79 -4.47
CA ALA A 336 19.24 11.06 -5.36
C ALA A 336 19.00 9.59 -4.95
N ASP A 337 19.87 9.03 -4.10
CA ASP A 337 19.87 7.61 -3.76
C ASP A 337 19.44 7.33 -2.31
N GLU A 338 19.13 8.34 -1.50
CA GLU A 338 18.71 8.16 -0.12
C GLU A 338 17.19 8.05 0.00
N THR A 339 16.73 7.06 0.77
CA THR A 339 15.33 6.91 1.15
C THR A 339 15.17 7.14 2.65
N PRO A 340 14.05 7.73 3.09
CA PRO A 340 13.76 7.91 4.51
C PRO A 340 13.42 6.62 5.26
N LEU A 341 13.27 5.51 4.57
CA LEU A 341 12.84 4.25 5.12
C LEU A 341 14.00 3.55 5.82
N GLN A 342 13.92 3.34 7.14
CA GLN A 342 14.96 2.66 7.90
C GLN A 342 14.43 1.38 8.51
N ALA A 343 15.12 0.28 8.26
CA ALA A 343 14.75 -1.04 8.74
C ALA A 343 15.53 -1.44 9.99
N PHE A 344 14.87 -2.18 10.86
CA PHE A 344 15.38 -2.65 12.14
C PHE A 344 14.97 -4.09 12.36
N ALA A 345 15.79 -4.84 13.12
CA ALA A 345 15.44 -6.18 13.56
C ALA A 345 15.98 -6.47 14.95
N PHE A 346 15.24 -7.29 15.71
CA PHE A 346 15.76 -7.85 16.92
C PHE A 346 16.68 -9.06 16.61
N VAL A 347 17.82 -9.07 17.26
CA VAL A 347 18.78 -10.18 17.21
C VAL A 347 19.04 -10.70 18.63
N PRO A 348 19.34 -12.00 18.80
CA PRO A 348 19.64 -12.59 20.12
C PRO A 348 20.75 -11.90 20.89
#